data_5aae46d7d544384c3021b1b515845326
#
_entry.id   5aae46d7d544384c3021b1b515845326
#
_cell.length_a   1.000
_cell.length_b   1.000
_cell.length_c   1.000
_cell.angle_alpha   90.00
_cell.angle_beta   90.00
_cell.angle_gamma   90.00
#
_symmetry.space_group_name_H-M   'P 1'
#
loop_
_entity.id
_entity.type
_entity.pdbx_description
1 polymer ?
#
loop_
_entity_poly.entity_id
_entity_poly.type
_entity_poly.pdbx_seq_one_letter_code
_entity_poly.pdbx_strand_id
1 'polypeptide(L)'
;MMKRLAKLFLWCVRFRYDIQIKGLSQLKSGQSYLVLPNHSSLLEPMIIFSLFVPKVRLRPVAISAFANNRFLKRFFDRIGAIAVEESSSKDTQHLASRLNHSLDQLQSALETGDSVLLFPSGQIAGQGKEYL
;
A
#
# COMPACT_ATOMS: atom_id res chain seq x y z
N MET A 1 13.08 1.99 13.57
CA MET A 1 13.03 3.29 12.90
C MET A 1 11.67 3.55 12.25
N MET A 2 11.19 2.71 11.33
CA MET A 2 9.89 2.89 10.65
C MET A 2 8.68 3.06 11.59
N LYS A 3 8.57 2.23 12.64
CA LYS A 3 7.48 2.35 13.63
C LYS A 3 7.43 3.70 14.34
N ARG A 4 8.58 4.32 14.58
CA ARG A 4 8.67 5.66 15.20
C ARG A 4 8.24 6.75 14.22
N LEU A 5 8.67 6.65 12.96
CA LEU A 5 8.26 7.58 11.90
C LEU A 5 6.76 7.49 11.61
N ALA A 6 6.20 6.28 11.57
CA ALA A 6 4.76 6.07 11.42
C ALA A 6 3.95 6.72 12.54
N LYS A 7 4.40 6.57 13.80
CA LYS A 7 3.75 7.22 14.95
C LYS A 7 3.82 8.74 14.88
N LEU A 8 4.99 9.29 14.51
CA LEU A 8 5.17 10.73 14.35
C LEU A 8 4.27 11.28 13.24
N PHE A 9 4.21 10.60 12.08
CA PHE A 9 3.34 10.97 10.98
C PHE A 9 1.85 10.99 11.42
N LEU A 10 1.38 9.92 12.08
CA LEU A 10 0.01 9.87 12.59
C LEU A 10 -0.29 10.97 13.62
N TRP A 11 0.68 11.31 14.45
CA TRP A 11 0.54 12.42 15.40
C TRP A 11 0.37 13.75 14.67
N CYS A 12 1.18 14.03 13.65
CA CYS A 12 1.06 15.24 12.82
C CYS A 12 -0.28 15.29 12.08
N VAL A 13 -0.72 14.18 11.48
CA VAL A 13 -1.99 14.13 10.74
C VAL A 13 -3.18 14.34 11.66
N ARG A 14 -3.16 13.81 12.88
CA ARG A 14 -4.21 14.03 13.90
C ARG A 14 -4.36 15.47 14.34
N PHE A 15 -3.34 16.30 14.14
CA PHE A 15 -3.45 17.74 14.43
C PHE A 15 -4.45 18.45 13.48
N ARG A 16 -4.61 17.89 12.26
CA ARG A 16 -5.47 18.47 11.20
C ARG A 16 -6.75 17.68 10.93
N TYR A 17 -6.72 16.37 11.19
CA TYR A 17 -7.80 15.44 10.85
C TYR A 17 -8.22 14.65 12.09
N ASP A 18 -9.55 14.53 12.28
CA ASP A 18 -10.10 13.60 13.27
C ASP A 18 -10.11 12.18 12.68
N ILE A 19 -9.15 11.35 13.09
CA ILE A 19 -9.02 9.98 12.60
C ILE A 19 -9.65 9.05 13.62
N GLN A 20 -10.82 8.51 13.28
CA GLN A 20 -11.47 7.48 14.08
C GLN A 20 -10.98 6.10 13.65
N ILE A 21 -10.43 5.35 14.60
CA ILE A 21 -9.87 4.02 14.36
C ILE A 21 -10.72 3.00 15.10
N LYS A 22 -11.33 2.07 14.34
CA LYS A 22 -12.11 0.96 14.90
C LYS A 22 -11.52 -0.37 14.42
N GLY A 23 -11.55 -1.40 15.27
CA GLY A 23 -11.16 -2.76 14.89
C GLY A 23 -9.66 -3.05 14.75
N LEU A 24 -8.78 -2.05 14.88
CA LEU A 24 -7.32 -2.26 14.75
C LEU A 24 -6.76 -3.23 15.80
N SER A 25 -7.43 -3.41 16.92
CA SER A 25 -7.07 -4.38 17.96
C SER A 25 -7.25 -5.83 17.53
N GLN A 26 -8.06 -6.08 16.49
CA GLN A 26 -8.30 -7.42 15.96
C GLN A 26 -7.11 -7.95 15.13
N LEU A 27 -6.19 -7.07 14.71
CA LEU A 27 -4.97 -7.48 14.03
C LEU A 27 -4.05 -8.23 14.98
N LYS A 28 -3.74 -9.47 14.63
CA LYS A 28 -2.84 -10.35 15.39
C LYS A 28 -1.43 -10.28 14.78
N SER A 29 -0.43 -10.16 15.64
CA SER A 29 0.96 -10.25 15.20
C SER A 29 1.25 -11.67 14.69
N GLY A 30 2.02 -11.77 13.60
CA GLY A 30 2.38 -13.06 12.99
C GLY A 30 1.33 -13.62 12.01
N GLN A 31 0.25 -12.88 11.75
CA GLN A 31 -0.70 -13.20 10.67
C GLN A 31 -0.49 -12.29 9.48
N SER A 32 -0.65 -12.86 8.29
CA SER A 32 -0.66 -12.11 7.03
C SER A 32 -2.07 -11.60 6.75
N TYR A 33 -2.17 -10.39 6.21
CA TYR A 33 -3.42 -9.75 5.84
C TYR A 33 -3.33 -9.19 4.43
N LEU A 34 -4.37 -9.39 3.64
CA LEU A 34 -4.61 -8.63 2.44
C LEU A 34 -5.53 -7.45 2.81
N VAL A 35 -4.98 -6.25 2.76
CA VAL A 35 -5.67 -5.00 3.15
C VAL A 35 -6.15 -4.32 1.88
N LEU A 36 -7.47 -4.21 1.71
CA LEU A 36 -8.13 -3.68 0.54
C LEU A 36 -8.95 -2.44 0.91
N PRO A 37 -8.33 -1.28 1.09
CA PRO A 37 -9.05 -0.06 1.42
C PRO A 37 -9.63 0.61 0.18
N ASN A 38 -10.63 1.45 0.42
CA ASN A 38 -11.10 2.41 -0.57
C ASN A 38 -10.04 3.50 -0.78
N HIS A 39 -10.02 4.16 -1.94
CA HIS A 39 -9.04 5.18 -2.25
C HIS A 39 -9.71 6.54 -2.49
N SER A 40 -9.98 7.28 -1.42
CA SER A 40 -10.67 8.57 -1.46
C SER A 40 -9.72 9.77 -1.39
N SER A 41 -8.47 9.59 -0.98
CA SER A 41 -7.49 10.68 -0.92
C SER A 41 -6.04 10.21 -1.09
N LEU A 42 -5.15 11.14 -1.48
CA LEU A 42 -3.71 10.91 -1.58
C LEU A 42 -3.04 10.58 -0.23
N LEU A 43 -3.63 10.98 0.88
CA LEU A 43 -3.06 10.76 2.22
C LEU A 43 -3.42 9.39 2.80
N GLU A 44 -4.48 8.75 2.31
CA GLU A 44 -4.95 7.47 2.85
C GLU A 44 -3.91 6.36 2.82
N PRO A 45 -3.16 6.13 1.73
CA PRO A 45 -2.13 5.09 1.72
C PRO A 45 -1.13 5.26 2.85
N MET A 46 -0.72 6.49 3.12
CA MET A 46 0.24 6.81 4.18
C MET A 46 -0.37 6.64 5.57
N ILE A 47 -1.63 7.02 5.76
CA ILE A 47 -2.36 6.85 7.02
C ILE A 47 -2.52 5.36 7.32
N ILE A 48 -3.04 4.58 6.37
CA ILE A 48 -3.26 3.14 6.52
C ILE A 48 -1.93 2.44 6.78
N PHE A 49 -0.91 2.71 5.97
CA PHE A 49 0.43 2.16 6.15
C PHE A 49 0.95 2.44 7.58
N SER A 50 0.80 3.68 8.05
CA SER A 50 1.27 4.09 9.38
C SER A 50 0.50 3.44 10.54
N LEU A 51 -0.78 3.11 10.34
CA LEU A 51 -1.60 2.41 11.31
C LEU A 51 -1.22 0.92 11.45
N PHE A 52 -0.87 0.29 10.33
CA PHE A 52 -0.59 -1.16 10.28
C PHE A 52 0.86 -1.51 10.63
N VAL A 53 1.85 -0.72 10.17
CA VAL A 53 3.28 -0.99 10.35
C VAL A 53 3.71 -1.25 11.81
N PRO A 54 3.12 -0.66 12.85
CA PRO A 54 3.46 -1.01 14.23
C PRO A 54 3.11 -2.45 14.62
N LYS A 55 2.13 -3.07 13.93
CA LYS A 55 1.56 -4.38 14.26
C LYS A 55 2.01 -5.49 13.31
N VAL A 56 2.02 -5.20 12.01
CA VAL A 56 2.33 -6.17 10.97
C VAL A 56 3.37 -5.58 10.01
N ARG A 57 4.09 -6.46 9.30
CA ARG A 57 4.94 -6.03 8.20
C ARG A 57 4.05 -5.85 6.97
N LEU A 58 3.81 -4.59 6.58
CA LEU A 58 2.92 -4.23 5.48
C LEU A 58 3.72 -3.83 4.24
N ARG A 59 3.45 -4.46 3.12
CA ARG A 59 4.03 -4.17 1.80
C ARG A 59 2.96 -3.52 0.92
N PRO A 60 3.09 -2.24 0.58
CA PRO A 60 2.14 -1.59 -0.31
C PRO A 60 2.39 -2.03 -1.76
N VAL A 61 1.30 -2.18 -2.51
CA VAL A 61 1.34 -2.28 -3.96
C VAL A 61 1.30 -0.85 -4.53
N ALA A 62 2.26 -0.52 -5.37
CA ALA A 62 2.41 0.82 -5.91
C ALA A 62 2.72 0.80 -7.41
N ILE A 63 2.25 1.82 -8.13
CA ILE A 63 2.53 1.96 -9.56
C ILE A 63 4.03 2.21 -9.77
N SER A 64 4.64 1.54 -10.74
CA SER A 64 6.07 1.64 -11.04
C SER A 64 6.54 3.05 -11.43
N ALA A 65 5.61 3.94 -11.83
CA ALA A 65 5.91 5.34 -12.12
C ALA A 65 6.60 6.08 -10.94
N PHE A 66 6.37 5.66 -9.70
CA PHE A 66 7.08 6.18 -8.53
C PHE A 66 8.58 5.87 -8.53
N ALA A 67 9.01 4.86 -9.30
CA ALA A 67 10.43 4.50 -9.44
C ALA A 67 11.26 5.56 -10.19
N ASN A 68 10.61 6.47 -10.93
CA ASN A 68 11.28 7.56 -11.65
C ASN A 68 11.85 8.62 -10.71
N ASN A 69 11.37 8.70 -9.47
CA ASN A 69 11.92 9.58 -8.46
C ASN A 69 12.87 8.79 -7.54
N ARG A 70 14.17 9.16 -7.52
CA ARG A 70 15.21 8.45 -6.77
C ARG A 70 14.93 8.34 -5.26
N PHE A 71 14.32 9.37 -4.66
CA PHE A 71 13.97 9.37 -3.25
C PHE A 71 12.78 8.45 -2.97
N LEU A 72 11.74 8.53 -3.80
CA LEU A 72 10.56 7.68 -3.68
C LEU A 72 10.93 6.21 -3.93
N LYS A 73 11.74 5.93 -4.97
CA LYS A 73 12.24 4.58 -5.23
C LYS A 73 12.93 4.01 -3.99
N ARG A 74 13.89 4.74 -3.40
CA ARG A 74 14.61 4.28 -2.21
C ARG A 74 13.70 4.05 -1.00
N PHE A 75 12.67 4.88 -0.85
CA PHE A 75 11.65 4.69 0.18
C PHE A 75 10.83 3.43 -0.07
N PHE A 76 10.30 3.24 -1.29
CA PHE A 76 9.52 2.05 -1.66
C PHE A 76 10.33 0.76 -1.58
N ASP A 77 11.58 0.77 -2.02
CA ASP A 77 12.51 -0.37 -1.87
C ASP A 77 12.68 -0.73 -0.38
N ARG A 78 12.83 0.27 0.49
CA ARG A 78 13.03 0.05 1.93
C ARG A 78 11.80 -0.53 2.64
N ILE A 79 10.60 -0.19 2.20
CA ILE A 79 9.35 -0.73 2.76
C ILE A 79 8.94 -2.05 2.07
N GLY A 80 9.67 -2.47 1.06
CA GLY A 80 9.40 -3.70 0.31
C GLY A 80 8.14 -3.60 -0.54
N ALA A 81 7.87 -2.43 -1.14
CA ALA A 81 6.71 -2.24 -1.99
C ALA A 81 6.75 -3.18 -3.20
N ILE A 82 5.57 -3.66 -3.59
CA ILE A 82 5.37 -4.47 -4.80
C ILE A 82 5.03 -3.50 -5.94
N ALA A 83 5.88 -3.45 -6.96
CA ALA A 83 5.65 -2.58 -8.11
C ALA A 83 4.69 -3.23 -9.10
N VAL A 84 3.67 -2.47 -9.53
CA VAL A 84 2.75 -2.84 -10.63
C VAL A 84 2.88 -1.79 -11.72
N GLU A 85 2.96 -2.24 -12.96
CA GLU A 85 3.01 -1.32 -14.08
C GLU A 85 1.63 -0.82 -14.48
N GLU A 86 1.60 0.45 -14.89
CA GLU A 86 0.40 1.07 -15.41
C GLU A 86 0.07 0.48 -16.80
N SER A 87 -1.22 0.19 -17.03
CA SER A 87 -1.73 -0.48 -18.24
C SER A 87 -1.61 0.33 -19.55
N SER A 88 -0.67 1.26 -19.64
CA SER A 88 -0.49 2.10 -20.83
C SER A 88 0.30 1.44 -21.96
N SER A 89 0.86 0.25 -21.75
CA SER A 89 1.60 -0.45 -22.81
C SER A 89 0.62 -1.17 -23.77
N LYS A 90 0.74 -0.88 -25.07
CA LYS A 90 -0.04 -1.52 -26.14
C LYS A 90 0.30 -3.01 -26.33
N ASP A 91 1.29 -3.53 -25.62
CA ASP A 91 1.76 -4.90 -25.72
C ASP A 91 1.16 -5.77 -24.62
N THR A 92 0.09 -6.47 -24.98
CA THR A 92 -0.68 -7.33 -24.07
C THR A 92 0.11 -8.51 -23.53
N GLN A 93 1.09 -9.06 -24.25
CA GLN A 93 1.88 -10.20 -23.79
C GLN A 93 2.87 -9.79 -22.70
N HIS A 94 3.54 -8.65 -22.88
CA HIS A 94 4.41 -8.07 -21.85
C HIS A 94 3.62 -7.67 -20.59
N LEU A 95 2.41 -7.13 -20.77
CA LEU A 95 1.56 -6.76 -19.64
C LEU A 95 1.16 -7.99 -18.81
N ALA A 96 0.73 -9.08 -19.47
CA ALA A 96 0.35 -10.32 -18.78
C ALA A 96 1.52 -10.93 -17.98
N SER A 97 2.73 -10.98 -18.56
CA SER A 97 3.92 -11.49 -17.88
C SER A 97 4.27 -10.68 -16.63
N ARG A 98 4.17 -9.35 -16.70
CA ARG A 98 4.48 -8.45 -15.59
C ARG A 98 3.42 -8.49 -14.49
N LEU A 99 2.14 -8.61 -14.86
CA LEU A 99 1.06 -8.83 -13.90
C LEU A 99 1.26 -10.14 -13.15
N ASN A 100 1.60 -11.22 -13.84
CA ASN A 100 1.90 -12.50 -13.20
C ASN A 100 3.07 -12.37 -12.23
N HIS A 101 4.15 -11.70 -12.62
CA HIS A 101 5.27 -11.45 -11.71
C HIS A 101 4.87 -10.66 -10.45
N SER A 102 4.01 -9.65 -10.59
CA SER A 102 3.49 -8.88 -9.45
C SER A 102 2.58 -9.73 -8.56
N LEU A 103 1.76 -10.60 -9.14
CA LEU A 103 0.91 -11.56 -8.42
C LEU A 103 1.77 -12.59 -7.66
N ASP A 104 2.83 -13.10 -8.27
CA ASP A 104 3.77 -14.02 -7.62
C ASP A 104 4.45 -13.35 -6.41
N GLN A 105 4.84 -12.09 -6.55
CA GLN A 105 5.42 -11.32 -5.45
C GLN A 105 4.41 -11.09 -4.31
N LEU A 106 3.15 -10.81 -4.64
CA LEU A 106 2.07 -10.65 -3.68
C LEU A 106 1.81 -11.95 -2.93
N GLN A 107 1.68 -13.06 -3.65
CA GLN A 107 1.47 -14.38 -3.07
C GLN A 107 2.64 -14.75 -2.15
N SER A 108 3.88 -14.64 -2.63
CA SER A 108 5.08 -14.89 -1.84
C SER A 108 5.16 -14.04 -0.58
N ALA A 109 4.76 -12.77 -0.64
CA ALA A 109 4.71 -11.90 0.52
C ALA A 109 3.75 -12.43 1.59
N LEU A 110 2.53 -12.83 1.19
CA LEU A 110 1.52 -13.39 2.10
C LEU A 110 1.97 -14.72 2.71
N GLU A 111 2.57 -15.61 1.91
CA GLU A 111 3.09 -16.91 2.35
C GLU A 111 4.26 -16.78 3.33
N THR A 112 5.08 -15.76 3.17
CA THR A 112 6.23 -15.50 4.08
C THR A 112 5.85 -14.73 5.35
N GLY A 113 4.56 -14.43 5.55
CA GLY A 113 4.06 -13.78 6.76
C GLY A 113 4.00 -12.25 6.68
N ASP A 114 4.29 -11.67 5.51
CA ASP A 114 4.08 -10.25 5.27
C ASP A 114 2.58 -9.98 4.97
N SER A 115 2.12 -8.78 5.25
CA SER A 115 0.79 -8.31 4.84
C SER A 115 0.91 -7.44 3.59
N VAL A 116 -0.12 -7.39 2.77
CA VAL A 116 -0.13 -6.62 1.52
C VAL A 116 -1.22 -5.56 1.58
N LEU A 117 -0.88 -4.33 1.15
CA LEU A 117 -1.81 -3.22 1.00
C LEU A 117 -2.04 -2.96 -0.49
N LEU A 118 -3.25 -3.21 -0.95
CA LEU A 118 -3.66 -3.03 -2.35
C LEU A 118 -4.91 -2.17 -2.41
N PHE A 119 -4.90 -1.14 -3.24
CA PHE A 119 -6.08 -0.33 -3.55
C PHE A 119 -6.78 -0.88 -4.79
N PRO A 120 -7.94 -1.57 -4.65
CA PRO A 120 -8.55 -2.30 -5.78
C PRO A 120 -8.98 -1.41 -6.93
N SER A 121 -9.43 -0.19 -6.64
CA SER A 121 -9.84 0.78 -7.66
C SER A 121 -8.69 1.28 -8.54
N GLY A 122 -7.44 1.17 -8.07
CA GLY A 122 -6.24 1.68 -8.76
C GLY A 122 -6.23 3.20 -8.98
N GLN A 123 -7.32 3.89 -8.64
CA GLN A 123 -7.51 5.33 -8.85
C GLN A 123 -8.11 5.97 -7.61
N ILE A 124 -7.80 7.25 -7.41
CA ILE A 124 -8.42 8.05 -6.36
C ILE A 124 -9.85 8.37 -6.79
N ALA A 125 -10.82 8.11 -5.92
CA ALA A 125 -12.22 8.41 -6.19
C ALA A 125 -12.40 9.92 -6.45
N GLY A 126 -12.75 10.26 -7.68
CA GLY A 126 -13.10 11.62 -8.05
C GLY A 126 -14.51 11.96 -7.55
N GLN A 127 -14.70 13.14 -6.96
CA GLN A 127 -16.03 13.66 -6.54
C GLN A 127 -16.83 12.69 -5.63
N GLY A 128 -16.17 11.91 -4.79
CA GLY A 128 -16.84 11.00 -3.86
C GLY A 128 -17.46 9.75 -4.49
N LYS A 129 -17.16 9.46 -5.75
CA LYS A 129 -17.55 8.19 -6.41
C LYS A 129 -16.38 7.23 -6.44
N GLU A 130 -16.60 6.01 -5.98
CA GLU A 130 -15.66 4.91 -6.13
C GLU A 130 -15.88 4.24 -7.49
N TYR A 131 -14.78 3.93 -8.14
CA TYR A 131 -14.77 3.10 -9.34
C TYR A 131 -14.35 1.69 -8.91
N LEU A 132 -15.23 0.76 -9.07
CA LEU A 132 -14.97 -0.69 -8.94
C LEU A 132 -14.64 -1.25 -10.30
#